data_782db73ba71e7b3f68476a99557956cb
#
_entry.id   782db73ba71e7b3f68476a99557956cb
#
_cell.length_a   1.000
_cell.length_b   1.000
_cell.length_c   1.000
_cell.angle_alpha   90.00
_cell.angle_beta   90.00
_cell.angle_gamma   90.00
#
_symmetry.space_group_name_H-M   'P 1'
#
loop_
_entity.id
_entity.type
_entity.pdbx_description
1 polymer ?
#
loop_
_entity_poly.entity_id
_entity_poly.type
_entity_poly.pdbx_seq_one_letter_code
_entity_poly.pdbx_strand_id
1 'polypeptide(L)'
;MTVSLAQKQAISADEPSTSARQFALLVEHGVDLYARVSSEGFFVAASPGLLTLLGYSFEYLAAARLRDVIVSEDIPALDEALGRLRDSAAACERVTLRMIKSVTQTAWVELRLIRDGGASGSGVLVVGRDFTEHRRREQELTRAAAHDALTGLPNRALLADRLDQALAQSRRSGHGFAVAVVDIDGFKRINDTLGHGAGDTLLRQVSARLKAELRGVDTVARVGGDEFVLLLPDVQTPEQADSLARRLVNSMHTPFLLSEHTQFVSISMGIALHPSHAADAESLTRCADAALYRAKDQGRNRWQLFNQDLVEKRTEYLKLEHDMFEAVRNGEFLLHYQPIARTDGTVTGAEALMRWPQAGGGTVSPVDFIPIAETNGLINLLGAWALRTACMQAVHWDGEGIADMSIAVNVSPRQFRHGDFFNQVRNALAESGITPSRLVLEITEGVLLHNPEQAQALLVSLQQLGVRISVDDFGTGYSSLSYLKRLPLSSLKIDRSFVRDMAESQNDRVIVSAVLSMARELGLQVVAEGVETIEQLDFLRDKGCPFVQGYYIGRPMPAALFVSAVKASRAQPKQKP
;
A
#
# COMPACT_ATOMS: atom_id res chain seq x y z
N MET A 1 -59.61 3.94 87.65
CA MET A 1 -58.88 2.72 87.97
C MET A 1 -57.57 2.76 87.23
N THR A 2 -56.57 2.92 87.98
CA THR A 2 -55.16 3.12 87.66
C THR A 2 -54.52 1.91 86.95
N VAL A 3 -54.10 2.03 85.72
CA VAL A 3 -53.10 1.15 85.13
C VAL A 3 -51.93 2.00 84.66
N SER A 4 -50.89 1.77 85.32
CA SER A 4 -49.58 2.34 85.46
C SER A 4 -48.94 2.97 84.20
N LEU A 5 -48.46 4.18 84.35
CA LEU A 5 -47.60 4.93 83.48
C LEU A 5 -46.22 4.24 83.13
N ALA A 6 -45.98 3.09 83.76
CA ALA A 6 -44.70 2.35 83.60
C ALA A 6 -44.66 1.41 82.36
N GLN A 7 -45.77 1.14 81.67
CA GLN A 7 -45.83 0.33 80.45
C GLN A 7 -45.80 1.09 79.15
N LYS A 8 -45.77 2.42 79.19
CA LYS A 8 -45.64 3.27 77.99
C LYS A 8 -44.21 3.77 77.72
N GLN A 9 -43.26 3.43 78.56
CA GLN A 9 -41.86 3.84 78.38
C GLN A 9 -40.93 2.71 77.85
N ALA A 10 -41.45 1.51 77.54
CA ALA A 10 -40.67 0.39 77.08
C ALA A 10 -40.85 0.05 75.58
N ILE A 11 -41.50 0.89 74.82
CA ILE A 11 -41.65 0.72 73.34
C ILE A 11 -41.33 2.07 72.65
N SER A 12 -40.09 2.58 72.90
CA SER A 12 -39.60 3.72 72.10
C SER A 12 -38.05 3.77 72.05
N ALA A 13 -37.41 2.61 72.12
CA ALA A 13 -35.99 2.52 71.92
C ALA A 13 -35.75 1.42 70.92
N ASP A 14 -35.83 1.74 69.59
CA ASP A 14 -35.06 1.18 68.48
C ASP A 14 -35.72 1.42 67.10
N GLU A 15 -36.30 2.57 66.88
CA GLU A 15 -36.44 3.02 65.49
C GLU A 15 -35.24 3.99 65.21
N PRO A 16 -34.34 3.61 64.28
CA PRO A 16 -33.30 4.57 63.89
C PRO A 16 -33.99 5.84 63.36
N SER A 17 -33.49 7.00 63.75
CA SER A 17 -34.01 8.29 63.33
C SER A 17 -34.11 8.28 61.80
N THR A 18 -35.12 8.97 61.25
CA THR A 18 -35.33 9.11 59.79
C THR A 18 -34.04 9.45 59.06
N SER A 19 -33.17 10.22 59.69
CA SER A 19 -31.81 10.59 59.20
C SER A 19 -30.85 9.38 59.16
N ALA A 20 -30.88 8.50 60.18
CA ALA A 20 -30.06 7.30 60.20
C ALA A 20 -30.47 6.26 59.14
N ARG A 21 -31.80 6.19 58.88
CA ARG A 21 -32.36 5.30 57.82
C ARG A 21 -32.06 5.81 56.45
N GLN A 22 -32.10 7.12 56.20
CA GLN A 22 -31.69 7.74 54.96
C GLN A 22 -30.16 7.57 54.72
N PHE A 23 -29.35 7.73 55.76
CA PHE A 23 -27.92 7.51 55.66
C PHE A 23 -27.58 6.03 55.36
N ALA A 24 -28.28 5.07 55.97
CA ALA A 24 -28.10 3.66 55.69
C ALA A 24 -28.44 3.32 54.21
N LEU A 25 -29.52 3.91 53.65
CA LEU A 25 -29.86 3.77 52.24
C LEU A 25 -28.81 4.39 51.31
N LEU A 26 -28.23 5.53 51.65
CA LEU A 26 -27.13 6.11 50.89
C LEU A 26 -25.86 5.27 50.89
N VAL A 27 -25.54 4.61 52.00
CA VAL A 27 -24.40 3.69 52.12
C VAL A 27 -24.68 2.37 51.38
N GLU A 28 -25.93 1.89 51.41
CA GLU A 28 -26.34 0.64 50.77
C GLU A 28 -26.44 0.73 49.25
N HIS A 29 -26.92 1.86 48.72
CA HIS A 29 -27.15 2.07 47.32
C HIS A 29 -26.23 3.15 46.67
N GLY A 30 -25.35 3.76 47.45
CA GLY A 30 -24.41 4.76 46.97
C GLY A 30 -23.30 4.17 46.13
N VAL A 31 -22.78 4.99 45.17
CA VAL A 31 -21.64 4.64 44.32
C VAL A 31 -20.32 4.66 45.10
N ASP A 32 -20.27 5.38 46.22
CA ASP A 32 -19.07 5.49 47.04
C ASP A 32 -18.92 4.27 47.96
N LEU A 33 -17.70 3.83 48.15
CA LEU A 33 -17.32 2.69 48.97
C LEU A 33 -17.10 3.15 50.42
N TYR A 34 -17.67 2.47 51.40
CA TYR A 34 -17.50 2.87 52.79
C TYR A 34 -16.91 1.73 53.62
N ALA A 35 -15.96 2.06 54.49
CA ALA A 35 -15.46 1.15 55.50
C ALA A 35 -15.12 1.91 56.78
N ARG A 36 -15.25 1.24 57.93
CA ARG A 36 -14.72 1.72 59.19
C ARG A 36 -13.57 0.79 59.60
N VAL A 37 -12.46 1.41 59.96
CA VAL A 37 -11.23 0.66 60.34
C VAL A 37 -10.85 1.07 61.77
N SER A 38 -10.48 0.07 62.59
CA SER A 38 -10.02 0.27 63.94
C SER A 38 -8.68 1.03 64.01
N SER A 39 -8.27 1.48 65.19
CA SER A 39 -6.94 2.04 65.43
C SER A 39 -5.78 1.15 65.06
N GLU A 40 -6.00 -0.19 65.07
CA GLU A 40 -5.04 -1.23 64.66
C GLU A 40 -5.07 -1.55 63.18
N GLY A 41 -6.01 -0.93 62.40
CA GLY A 41 -6.15 -1.09 60.98
C GLY A 41 -7.10 -2.18 60.52
N PHE A 42 -7.82 -2.88 61.41
CA PHE A 42 -8.78 -3.94 61.02
C PHE A 42 -10.12 -3.38 60.60
N PHE A 43 -10.77 -4.02 59.63
CA PHE A 43 -12.11 -3.63 59.19
C PHE A 43 -13.15 -3.93 60.29
N VAL A 44 -13.87 -2.90 60.71
CA VAL A 44 -14.98 -2.97 61.67
C VAL A 44 -16.34 -3.00 60.98
N ALA A 45 -16.43 -2.32 59.85
CA ALA A 45 -17.62 -2.31 59.00
C ALA A 45 -17.21 -2.05 57.54
N ALA A 46 -17.99 -2.58 56.61
CA ALA A 46 -17.79 -2.36 55.16
C ALA A 46 -19.14 -2.31 54.45
N SER A 47 -19.27 -1.41 53.50
CA SER A 47 -20.47 -1.31 52.65
C SER A 47 -20.56 -2.50 51.67
N PRO A 48 -21.79 -2.91 51.27
CA PRO A 48 -21.96 -3.91 50.22
C PRO A 48 -21.20 -3.62 48.94
N GLY A 49 -21.11 -2.33 48.55
CA GLY A 49 -20.35 -1.90 47.39
C GLY A 49 -18.85 -2.18 47.49
N LEU A 50 -18.24 -2.02 48.67
CA LEU A 50 -16.83 -2.39 48.90
C LEU A 50 -16.62 -3.89 48.83
N LEU A 51 -17.50 -4.67 49.46
CA LEU A 51 -17.45 -6.14 49.40
C LEU A 51 -17.57 -6.64 47.97
N THR A 52 -18.49 -6.08 47.20
CA THR A 52 -18.69 -6.43 45.77
C THR A 52 -17.46 -6.05 44.95
N LEU A 53 -16.89 -4.87 45.16
CA LEU A 53 -15.69 -4.44 44.45
C LEU A 53 -14.52 -5.38 44.69
N LEU A 54 -14.24 -5.69 45.97
CA LEU A 54 -13.07 -6.48 46.32
C LEU A 54 -13.29 -7.99 46.10
N GLY A 55 -14.55 -8.44 46.07
CA GLY A 55 -14.92 -9.86 45.93
C GLY A 55 -14.66 -10.71 47.16
N TYR A 56 -14.55 -10.08 48.36
CA TYR A 56 -14.36 -10.76 49.64
C TYR A 56 -15.63 -10.70 50.47
N SER A 57 -15.83 -11.73 51.34
CA SER A 57 -16.87 -11.67 52.37
C SER A 57 -16.47 -10.74 53.51
N PHE A 58 -17.45 -10.25 54.26
CA PHE A 58 -17.15 -9.38 55.41
C PHE A 58 -16.35 -10.13 56.49
N GLU A 59 -16.61 -11.42 56.70
CA GLU A 59 -15.87 -12.26 57.65
C GLU A 59 -14.36 -12.29 57.31
N TYR A 60 -14.03 -12.38 56.04
CA TYR A 60 -12.64 -12.30 55.57
C TYR A 60 -12.03 -10.94 55.86
N LEU A 61 -12.73 -9.87 55.49
CA LEU A 61 -12.23 -8.49 55.70
C LEU A 61 -12.10 -8.13 57.18
N ALA A 62 -13.01 -8.63 58.04
CA ALA A 62 -12.94 -8.37 59.50
C ALA A 62 -11.68 -8.96 60.13
N ALA A 63 -11.11 -10.00 59.53
CA ALA A 63 -9.83 -10.59 59.96
C ALA A 63 -8.60 -9.93 59.30
N ALA A 64 -8.81 -9.08 58.29
CA ALA A 64 -7.76 -8.40 57.52
C ALA A 64 -7.59 -6.96 57.98
N ARG A 65 -6.41 -6.41 57.75
CA ARG A 65 -6.13 -4.97 57.88
C ARG A 65 -6.34 -4.25 56.55
N LEU A 66 -6.60 -2.94 56.59
CA LEU A 66 -6.72 -2.13 55.41
C LEU A 66 -5.50 -2.31 54.46
N ARG A 67 -4.28 -2.40 55.02
CA ARG A 67 -3.05 -2.60 54.23
C ARG A 67 -2.98 -3.95 53.53
N ASP A 68 -3.66 -4.99 54.03
CA ASP A 68 -3.62 -6.33 53.46
C ASP A 68 -4.41 -6.46 52.16
N VAL A 69 -5.31 -5.50 51.90
CA VAL A 69 -6.07 -5.36 50.64
C VAL A 69 -5.51 -4.29 49.71
N ILE A 70 -4.34 -3.73 50.00
CA ILE A 70 -3.63 -2.75 49.17
C ILE A 70 -2.45 -3.43 48.50
N VAL A 71 -2.17 -3.06 47.23
CA VAL A 71 -0.99 -3.55 46.52
C VAL A 71 0.28 -3.08 47.24
N SER A 72 1.24 -4.00 47.42
CA SER A 72 2.44 -3.78 48.25
C SER A 72 3.23 -2.51 47.95
N GLU A 73 3.28 -2.13 46.66
CA GLU A 73 3.96 -0.92 46.16
C GLU A 73 3.26 0.38 46.63
N ASP A 74 1.95 0.34 46.94
CA ASP A 74 1.15 1.51 47.32
C ASP A 74 1.01 1.63 48.86
N ILE A 75 1.48 0.64 49.64
CA ILE A 75 1.46 0.67 51.12
C ILE A 75 2.17 1.86 51.70
N PRO A 76 3.37 2.30 51.21
CA PRO A 76 4.01 3.48 51.73
C PRO A 76 3.17 4.76 51.62
N ALA A 77 2.41 4.90 50.52
CA ALA A 77 1.51 6.05 50.33
C ALA A 77 0.32 6.04 51.29
N LEU A 78 -0.22 4.83 51.61
CA LEU A 78 -1.25 4.66 52.62
C LEU A 78 -0.72 5.03 54.01
N ASP A 79 0.46 4.51 54.38
CA ASP A 79 1.06 4.75 55.72
C ASP A 79 1.39 6.25 55.91
N GLU A 80 1.86 6.93 54.87
CA GLU A 80 2.09 8.40 54.90
C GLU A 80 0.79 9.17 55.08
N ALA A 81 -0.29 8.81 54.37
CA ALA A 81 -1.59 9.44 54.51
C ALA A 81 -2.21 9.20 55.91
N LEU A 82 -2.08 7.98 56.46
CA LEU A 82 -2.50 7.68 57.83
C LEU A 82 -1.66 8.43 58.86
N GLY A 83 -0.35 8.62 58.63
CA GLY A 83 0.54 9.42 59.46
C GLY A 83 0.09 10.88 59.47
N ARG A 84 -0.11 11.49 58.29
CA ARG A 84 -0.62 12.88 58.21
C ARG A 84 -1.98 13.03 58.89
N LEU A 85 -2.89 12.08 58.73
CA LEU A 85 -4.17 12.11 59.40
C LEU A 85 -4.03 12.08 60.95
N ARG A 86 -3.01 11.37 61.48
CA ARG A 86 -2.75 11.25 62.89
C ARG A 86 -2.13 12.52 63.48
N ASP A 87 -1.16 13.12 62.76
CA ASP A 87 -0.32 14.17 63.28
C ASP A 87 -0.84 15.58 62.96
N SER A 88 -1.74 15.72 61.99
CA SER A 88 -2.32 17.00 61.54
C SER A 88 -3.64 17.29 62.23
N ALA A 89 -3.97 18.59 62.34
CA ALA A 89 -5.31 19.07 62.72
C ALA A 89 -6.37 18.81 61.63
N ALA A 90 -5.95 18.30 60.47
CA ALA A 90 -6.84 17.96 59.38
C ALA A 90 -7.74 16.79 59.75
N ALA A 91 -9.05 16.93 59.50
CA ALA A 91 -10.03 15.89 59.75
C ALA A 91 -10.07 14.81 58.64
N CYS A 92 -9.41 15.07 57.48
CA CYS A 92 -9.50 14.21 56.29
C CYS A 92 -8.20 14.27 55.49
N GLU A 93 -7.73 13.12 55.02
CA GLU A 93 -6.63 12.93 54.08
C GLU A 93 -7.13 12.16 52.83
N ARG A 94 -6.52 12.45 51.66
CA ARG A 94 -6.81 11.73 50.42
C ARG A 94 -5.59 10.96 49.93
N VAL A 95 -5.84 9.74 49.44
CA VAL A 95 -4.80 8.95 48.84
C VAL A 95 -5.40 8.09 47.72
N THR A 96 -4.68 7.96 46.61
CA THR A 96 -5.06 7.11 45.46
C THR A 96 -4.18 5.89 45.46
N LEU A 97 -4.80 4.71 45.49
CA LEU A 97 -4.09 3.42 45.61
C LEU A 97 -4.77 2.36 44.78
N ARG A 98 -4.05 1.25 44.59
CA ARG A 98 -4.59 0.01 44.04
C ARG A 98 -5.04 -0.93 45.15
N MET A 99 -6.32 -1.27 45.16
CA MET A 99 -6.85 -2.32 46.03
C MET A 99 -6.88 -3.68 45.34
N ILE A 100 -6.55 -4.74 46.07
CA ILE A 100 -6.52 -6.12 45.58
C ILE A 100 -7.96 -6.65 45.52
N LYS A 101 -8.45 -6.90 44.29
CA LYS A 101 -9.79 -7.42 44.04
C LYS A 101 -9.82 -8.96 44.03
N SER A 102 -8.73 -9.60 43.67
CA SER A 102 -8.48 -11.06 43.70
C SER A 102 -6.99 -11.29 43.48
N VAL A 103 -6.53 -12.53 43.48
CA VAL A 103 -5.10 -12.87 43.32
C VAL A 103 -4.45 -12.24 42.06
N THR A 104 -5.23 -11.92 41.03
CA THR A 104 -4.72 -11.40 39.76
C THR A 104 -5.32 -10.07 39.32
N GLN A 105 -6.27 -9.49 40.07
CA GLN A 105 -6.98 -8.28 39.70
C GLN A 105 -6.85 -7.19 40.76
N THR A 106 -6.70 -5.95 40.29
CA THR A 106 -6.65 -4.75 41.13
C THR A 106 -7.68 -3.74 40.70
N ALA A 107 -8.17 -2.92 41.66
CA ALA A 107 -9.02 -1.76 41.39
C ALA A 107 -8.30 -0.49 41.83
N TRP A 108 -8.34 0.55 41.00
CA TRP A 108 -7.88 1.88 41.39
C TRP A 108 -8.97 2.58 42.20
N VAL A 109 -8.64 2.95 43.45
CA VAL A 109 -9.57 3.60 44.34
C VAL A 109 -8.96 4.90 44.90
N GLU A 110 -9.70 5.98 44.83
CA GLU A 110 -9.39 7.19 45.60
C GLU A 110 -10.00 7.03 47.00
N LEU A 111 -9.17 6.97 48.03
CA LEU A 111 -9.61 6.87 49.42
C LEU A 111 -9.55 8.23 50.08
N ARG A 112 -10.62 8.57 50.81
CA ARG A 112 -10.64 9.65 51.79
C ARG A 112 -10.64 9.01 53.16
N LEU A 113 -9.58 9.27 53.92
CA LEU A 113 -9.38 8.79 55.29
C LEU A 113 -9.84 9.89 56.22
N ILE A 114 -10.86 9.64 57.02
CA ILE A 114 -11.49 10.61 57.93
C ILE A 114 -11.32 10.09 59.35
N ARG A 115 -10.86 10.97 60.24
CA ARG A 115 -10.73 10.62 61.68
C ARG A 115 -12.11 10.41 62.30
N ASP A 116 -12.34 9.23 62.84
CA ASP A 116 -13.58 8.92 63.57
C ASP A 116 -13.45 9.36 65.02
N GLY A 117 -14.11 10.47 65.38
CA GLY A 117 -14.10 11.07 66.70
C GLY A 117 -15.13 10.51 67.66
N GLY A 118 -15.68 9.30 67.42
CA GLY A 118 -16.73 8.69 68.20
C GLY A 118 -16.28 8.22 69.59
N ALA A 119 -17.24 8.09 70.52
CA ALA A 119 -17.04 7.75 71.93
C ALA A 119 -16.44 6.36 72.22
N SER A 120 -16.22 5.51 71.22
CA SER A 120 -15.72 4.15 71.33
C SER A 120 -14.31 3.90 70.78
N GLY A 121 -13.45 4.91 70.74
CA GLY A 121 -12.04 4.74 70.34
C GLY A 121 -11.71 5.36 68.97
N SER A 122 -10.43 5.78 68.81
CA SER A 122 -9.90 6.41 67.62
C SER A 122 -9.83 5.42 66.43
N GLY A 123 -10.83 5.43 65.55
CA GLY A 123 -10.85 4.71 64.28
C GLY A 123 -10.68 5.64 63.08
N VAL A 124 -10.69 5.05 61.89
CA VAL A 124 -10.67 5.79 60.61
C VAL A 124 -11.89 5.37 59.81
N LEU A 125 -12.69 6.36 59.40
CA LEU A 125 -13.70 6.15 58.37
C LEU A 125 -13.03 6.27 56.99
N VAL A 126 -13.16 5.28 56.19
CA VAL A 126 -12.62 5.20 54.83
C VAL A 126 -13.79 5.36 53.87
N VAL A 127 -13.73 6.41 53.04
CA VAL A 127 -14.67 6.63 51.94
C VAL A 127 -13.89 6.48 50.65
N GLY A 128 -14.26 5.49 49.84
CA GLY A 128 -13.56 5.20 48.58
C GLY A 128 -14.43 5.43 47.37
N ARG A 129 -13.82 5.78 46.28
CA ARG A 129 -14.45 5.80 44.96
C ARG A 129 -13.64 4.98 43.99
N ASP A 130 -14.27 3.99 43.35
CA ASP A 130 -13.67 3.25 42.27
C ASP A 130 -13.62 4.12 41.00
N PHE A 131 -12.44 4.33 40.46
CA PHE A 131 -12.24 5.04 39.18
C PHE A 131 -11.41 4.23 38.18
N THR A 132 -11.38 2.91 38.37
CA THR A 132 -10.66 1.97 37.48
C THR A 132 -11.11 2.13 36.03
N GLU A 133 -12.42 2.19 35.79
CA GLU A 133 -12.96 2.43 34.45
C GLU A 133 -12.61 3.80 33.87
N HIS A 134 -12.63 4.84 34.72
CA HIS A 134 -12.28 6.19 34.26
C HIS A 134 -10.81 6.24 33.80
N ARG A 135 -9.90 5.68 34.61
CA ARG A 135 -8.47 5.62 34.28
C ARG A 135 -8.18 4.75 33.05
N ARG A 136 -8.92 3.63 32.93
CA ARG A 136 -8.83 2.78 31.73
C ARG A 136 -9.26 3.53 30.47
N ARG A 137 -10.38 4.25 30.53
CA ARG A 137 -10.86 5.08 29.41
C ARG A 137 -9.87 6.20 29.07
N GLU A 138 -9.29 6.86 30.06
CA GLU A 138 -8.28 7.88 29.86
C GLU A 138 -7.03 7.29 29.18
N GLN A 139 -6.57 6.13 29.61
CA GLN A 139 -5.46 5.42 28.97
C GLN A 139 -5.81 4.97 27.55
N GLU A 140 -7.01 4.48 27.32
CA GLU A 140 -7.52 4.09 25.99
C GLU A 140 -7.61 5.31 25.07
N LEU A 141 -8.11 6.45 25.57
CA LEU A 141 -8.15 7.71 24.81
C LEU A 141 -6.76 8.22 24.49
N THR A 142 -5.85 8.19 25.43
CA THR A 142 -4.44 8.60 25.22
C THR A 142 -3.76 7.69 24.20
N ARG A 143 -4.02 6.39 24.28
CA ARG A 143 -3.51 5.41 23.31
C ARG A 143 -4.13 5.62 21.93
N ALA A 144 -5.44 5.82 21.83
CA ALA A 144 -6.14 6.09 20.59
C ALA A 144 -5.69 7.41 19.93
N ALA A 145 -5.36 8.42 20.73
CA ALA A 145 -4.82 9.70 20.23
C ALA A 145 -3.42 9.56 19.61
N ALA A 146 -2.63 8.54 20.01
CA ALA A 146 -1.23 8.39 19.63
C ALA A 146 -0.96 7.18 18.72
N HIS A 147 -1.88 6.20 18.63
CA HIS A 147 -1.68 4.95 17.91
C HIS A 147 -2.81 4.65 16.92
N ASP A 148 -2.48 3.93 15.85
CA ASP A 148 -3.43 3.37 14.90
C ASP A 148 -4.19 2.19 15.53
N ALA A 149 -5.52 2.25 15.50
CA ALA A 149 -6.37 1.27 16.18
C ALA A 149 -6.28 -0.16 15.59
N LEU A 150 -5.94 -0.28 14.29
CA LEU A 150 -5.88 -1.58 13.60
C LEU A 150 -4.56 -2.30 13.86
N THR A 151 -3.44 -1.57 13.76
CA THR A 151 -2.08 -2.12 13.77
C THR A 151 -1.38 -1.94 15.11
N GLY A 152 -1.86 -1.03 15.96
CA GLY A 152 -1.20 -0.65 17.21
C GLY A 152 0.11 0.13 17.04
N LEU A 153 0.48 0.48 15.81
CA LEU A 153 1.64 1.32 15.51
C LEU A 153 1.38 2.79 15.88
N PRO A 154 2.41 3.61 16.08
CA PRO A 154 2.29 5.06 16.08
C PRO A 154 1.42 5.56 14.93
N ASN A 155 0.52 6.50 15.23
CA ASN A 155 -0.27 7.18 14.23
C ASN A 155 0.47 8.44 13.72
N ARG A 156 -0.18 9.21 12.84
CA ARG A 156 0.37 10.45 12.27
C ARG A 156 0.76 11.47 13.34
N ALA A 157 -0.01 11.59 14.43
CA ALA A 157 0.25 12.56 15.49
C ALA A 157 1.52 12.21 16.28
N LEU A 158 1.68 10.95 16.69
CA LEU A 158 2.88 10.48 17.39
C LEU A 158 4.12 10.49 16.48
N LEU A 159 3.95 10.20 15.19
CA LEU A 159 5.04 10.33 14.23
C LEU A 159 5.55 11.77 14.12
N ALA A 160 4.65 12.76 14.04
CA ALA A 160 5.03 14.17 13.96
C ALA A 160 5.85 14.59 15.19
N ASP A 161 5.39 14.25 16.41
CA ASP A 161 6.15 14.52 17.64
C ASP A 161 7.55 13.88 17.61
N ARG A 162 7.68 12.62 17.18
CA ARG A 162 8.97 11.94 17.05
C ARG A 162 9.88 12.55 16.00
N LEU A 163 9.33 13.03 14.88
CA LEU A 163 10.09 13.74 13.86
C LEU A 163 10.65 15.06 14.40
N ASP A 164 9.84 15.83 15.14
CA ASP A 164 10.28 17.06 15.78
C ASP A 164 11.39 16.80 16.83
N GLN A 165 11.26 15.74 17.60
CA GLN A 165 12.29 15.28 18.53
C GLN A 165 13.59 14.89 17.81
N ALA A 166 13.50 14.15 16.70
CA ALA A 166 14.66 13.76 15.90
C ALA A 166 15.36 14.98 15.28
N LEU A 167 14.61 15.95 14.78
CA LEU A 167 15.16 17.22 14.30
C LEU A 167 15.88 18.01 15.40
N ALA A 168 15.26 18.11 16.59
CA ALA A 168 15.87 18.78 17.72
C ALA A 168 17.15 18.05 18.19
N GLN A 169 17.16 16.73 18.15
CA GLN A 169 18.33 15.91 18.46
C GLN A 169 19.45 16.08 17.42
N SER A 170 19.09 16.04 16.14
CA SER A 170 20.03 16.24 15.02
C SER A 170 20.74 17.60 15.11
N ARG A 171 19.99 18.68 15.40
CA ARG A 171 20.55 20.02 15.60
C ARG A 171 21.56 20.10 16.76
N ARG A 172 21.39 19.29 17.80
CA ARG A 172 22.30 19.26 18.96
C ARG A 172 23.52 18.38 18.75
N SER A 173 23.33 17.22 18.14
CA SER A 173 24.39 16.22 17.98
C SER A 173 25.17 16.34 16.67
N GLY A 174 24.61 17.03 15.68
CA GLY A 174 25.15 17.05 14.30
C GLY A 174 24.93 15.76 13.52
N HIS A 175 24.27 14.75 14.10
CA HIS A 175 23.97 13.49 13.43
C HIS A 175 22.70 13.59 12.61
N GLY A 176 22.74 13.10 11.36
CA GLY A 176 21.57 12.99 10.49
C GLY A 176 20.69 11.81 10.86
N PHE A 177 19.55 11.70 10.18
CA PHE A 177 18.62 10.58 10.24
C PHE A 177 17.90 10.41 8.89
N ALA A 178 17.21 9.29 8.71
CA ALA A 178 16.40 9.07 7.51
C ALA A 178 14.90 9.01 7.82
N VAL A 179 14.10 9.41 6.83
CA VAL A 179 12.67 9.16 6.76
C VAL A 179 12.38 8.31 5.54
N ALA A 180 11.60 7.25 5.70
CA ALA A 180 11.14 6.44 4.58
C ALA A 180 9.62 6.39 4.56
N VAL A 181 9.03 6.59 3.38
CA VAL A 181 7.60 6.37 3.10
C VAL A 181 7.45 5.04 2.39
N VAL A 182 6.56 4.21 2.89
CA VAL A 182 6.33 2.83 2.42
C VAL A 182 4.86 2.64 2.07
N ASP A 183 4.60 1.94 0.97
CA ASP A 183 3.25 1.64 0.48
C ASP A 183 3.17 0.17 0.05
N ILE A 184 2.02 -0.46 0.31
CA ILE A 184 1.79 -1.86 -0.05
C ILE A 184 1.32 -1.96 -1.49
N ASP A 185 2.10 -2.60 -2.34
CA ASP A 185 1.80 -2.74 -3.75
C ASP A 185 0.51 -3.53 -4.00
N GLY A 186 -0.45 -2.91 -4.66
CA GLY A 186 -1.71 -3.57 -5.03
C GLY A 186 -2.70 -3.82 -3.89
N PHE A 187 -2.58 -3.15 -2.76
CA PHE A 187 -3.46 -3.30 -1.59
C PHE A 187 -4.94 -3.16 -1.93
N LYS A 188 -5.31 -2.17 -2.75
CA LYS A 188 -6.69 -2.00 -3.21
C LYS A 188 -7.24 -3.24 -3.89
N ARG A 189 -6.45 -3.90 -4.75
CA ARG A 189 -6.86 -5.14 -5.44
C ARG A 189 -7.14 -6.27 -4.45
N ILE A 190 -6.36 -6.38 -3.36
CA ILE A 190 -6.57 -7.38 -2.31
C ILE A 190 -7.91 -7.13 -1.62
N ASN A 191 -8.20 -5.87 -1.27
CA ASN A 191 -9.50 -5.49 -0.70
C ASN A 191 -10.67 -5.80 -1.66
N ASP A 192 -10.52 -5.44 -2.94
CA ASP A 192 -11.56 -5.65 -3.95
C ASP A 192 -11.81 -7.14 -4.23
N THR A 193 -10.77 -8.01 -4.09
CA THR A 193 -10.86 -9.44 -4.41
C THR A 193 -11.21 -10.31 -3.19
N LEU A 194 -10.61 -10.03 -2.02
CA LEU A 194 -10.71 -10.87 -0.81
C LEU A 194 -11.49 -10.20 0.33
N GLY A 195 -11.96 -8.96 0.12
CA GLY A 195 -12.69 -8.17 1.11
C GLY A 195 -11.79 -7.44 2.11
N HIS A 196 -12.37 -6.43 2.77
CA HIS A 196 -11.65 -5.56 3.72
C HIS A 196 -11.05 -6.31 4.92
N GLY A 197 -11.66 -7.42 5.37
CA GLY A 197 -11.12 -8.25 6.45
C GLY A 197 -9.76 -8.88 6.13
N ALA A 198 -9.55 -9.28 4.85
CA ALA A 198 -8.27 -9.78 4.37
C ALA A 198 -7.23 -8.64 4.30
N GLY A 199 -7.63 -7.45 3.85
CA GLY A 199 -6.79 -6.26 3.87
C GLY A 199 -6.34 -5.86 5.28
N ASP A 200 -7.25 -5.89 6.25
CA ASP A 200 -6.93 -5.63 7.66
C ASP A 200 -5.92 -6.64 8.21
N THR A 201 -6.07 -7.90 7.85
CA THR A 201 -5.13 -8.96 8.24
C THR A 201 -3.76 -8.75 7.61
N LEU A 202 -3.73 -8.37 6.33
CA LEU A 202 -2.48 -8.02 5.63
C LEU A 202 -1.78 -6.83 6.31
N LEU A 203 -2.51 -5.75 6.63
CA LEU A 203 -1.95 -4.59 7.31
C LEU A 203 -1.30 -4.95 8.65
N ARG A 204 -1.95 -5.81 9.46
CA ARG A 204 -1.36 -6.31 10.73
C ARG A 204 -0.08 -7.11 10.48
N GLN A 205 -0.08 -8.00 9.49
CA GLN A 205 1.09 -8.83 9.19
C GLN A 205 2.26 -8.01 8.62
N VAL A 206 2.00 -7.05 7.71
CA VAL A 206 3.02 -6.12 7.21
C VAL A 206 3.59 -5.29 8.35
N SER A 207 2.73 -4.73 9.21
CA SER A 207 3.15 -3.98 10.40
C SER A 207 4.09 -4.77 11.31
N ALA A 208 3.76 -6.03 11.55
CA ALA A 208 4.58 -6.92 12.37
C ALA A 208 5.94 -7.22 11.73
N ARG A 209 5.98 -7.45 10.40
CA ARG A 209 7.24 -7.69 9.65
C ARG A 209 8.12 -6.45 9.61
N LEU A 210 7.55 -5.28 9.30
CA LEU A 210 8.31 -4.03 9.34
C LEU A 210 8.92 -3.80 10.72
N LYS A 211 8.12 -3.99 11.78
CA LYS A 211 8.60 -3.81 13.17
C LYS A 211 9.68 -4.83 13.55
N ALA A 212 9.62 -6.06 13.08
CA ALA A 212 10.62 -7.09 13.36
C ALA A 212 11.99 -6.80 12.74
N GLU A 213 12.02 -6.09 11.60
CA GLU A 213 13.24 -5.69 10.91
C GLU A 213 13.87 -4.41 11.47
N LEU A 214 13.17 -3.68 12.33
CA LEU A 214 13.58 -2.39 12.87
C LEU A 214 14.08 -2.53 14.29
N ARG A 215 14.97 -1.61 14.70
CA ARG A 215 15.52 -1.53 16.06
C ARG A 215 14.55 -0.83 16.99
N GLY A 216 14.77 -0.96 18.29
CA GLY A 216 13.93 -0.29 19.30
C GLY A 216 13.93 1.24 19.25
N VAL A 217 14.97 1.86 18.68
CA VAL A 217 15.08 3.30 18.48
C VAL A 217 14.38 3.77 17.20
N ASP A 218 14.15 2.86 16.23
CA ASP A 218 13.45 3.18 15.00
C ASP A 218 11.94 3.29 15.27
N THR A 219 11.28 4.10 14.47
CA THR A 219 9.82 4.22 14.53
C THR A 219 9.23 3.77 13.22
N VAL A 220 8.23 2.88 13.29
CA VAL A 220 7.30 2.64 12.19
C VAL A 220 5.94 3.17 12.60
N ALA A 221 5.35 4.03 11.76
CA ALA A 221 4.04 4.62 11.95
C ALA A 221 3.13 4.27 10.77
N ARG A 222 1.84 4.11 11.02
CA ARG A 222 0.82 4.04 9.97
C ARG A 222 0.09 5.37 9.89
N VAL A 223 0.15 6.01 8.72
CA VAL A 223 -0.38 7.37 8.53
C VAL A 223 -1.77 7.39 7.87
N GLY A 224 -2.17 6.27 7.25
CA GLY A 224 -3.50 6.08 6.66
C GLY A 224 -3.49 5.00 5.59
N GLY A 225 -4.64 4.35 5.34
CA GLY A 225 -4.76 3.34 4.28
C GLY A 225 -3.68 2.24 4.36
N ASP A 226 -2.91 2.11 3.29
CA ASP A 226 -1.76 1.20 3.12
C ASP A 226 -0.40 1.89 3.27
N GLU A 227 -0.38 3.14 3.74
CA GLU A 227 0.83 3.94 3.88
C GLU A 227 1.45 3.84 5.28
N PHE A 228 2.75 3.57 5.31
CA PHE A 228 3.58 3.59 6.51
C PHE A 228 4.72 4.59 6.36
N VAL A 229 5.13 5.18 7.48
CA VAL A 229 6.30 6.06 7.52
C VAL A 229 7.27 5.55 8.59
N LEU A 230 8.53 5.46 8.21
CA LEU A 230 9.61 5.04 9.09
C LEU A 230 10.46 6.25 9.45
N LEU A 231 10.80 6.41 10.73
CA LEU A 231 11.83 7.31 11.22
C LEU A 231 13.01 6.48 11.70
N LEU A 232 14.18 6.75 11.15
CA LEU A 232 15.38 5.92 11.25
C LEU A 232 16.57 6.76 11.76
N PRO A 233 16.71 6.96 13.08
CA PRO A 233 17.69 7.87 13.68
C PRO A 233 19.15 7.50 13.36
N ASP A 234 19.46 6.22 13.18
CA ASP A 234 20.83 5.73 12.95
C ASP A 234 21.19 5.59 11.45
N VAL A 235 20.28 5.98 10.53
CA VAL A 235 20.51 5.92 9.09
C VAL A 235 20.89 7.32 8.58
N GLN A 236 22.16 7.53 8.28
CA GLN A 236 22.72 8.84 7.95
C GLN A 236 23.32 8.90 6.55
N THR A 237 23.63 7.74 5.96
CA THR A 237 24.27 7.65 4.63
C THR A 237 23.42 6.87 3.63
N PRO A 238 23.64 7.11 2.31
CA PRO A 238 22.96 6.37 1.25
C PRO A 238 23.14 4.85 1.37
N GLU A 239 24.32 4.38 1.74
CA GLU A 239 24.65 2.95 1.84
C GLU A 239 23.89 2.28 3.00
N GLN A 240 23.76 2.97 4.12
CA GLN A 240 22.96 2.50 5.26
C GLN A 240 21.48 2.42 4.88
N ALA A 241 20.97 3.45 4.17
CA ALA A 241 19.60 3.48 3.67
C ALA A 241 19.33 2.33 2.69
N ASP A 242 20.25 2.07 1.75
CA ASP A 242 20.14 0.97 0.78
C ASP A 242 20.12 -0.39 1.48
N SER A 243 21.04 -0.62 2.41
CA SER A 243 21.12 -1.87 3.16
C SER A 243 19.86 -2.17 3.96
N LEU A 244 19.31 -1.17 4.66
CA LEU A 244 18.05 -1.31 5.42
C LEU A 244 16.86 -1.54 4.49
N ALA A 245 16.75 -0.74 3.43
CA ALA A 245 15.65 -0.84 2.46
C ALA A 245 15.61 -2.21 1.78
N ARG A 246 16.77 -2.73 1.36
CA ARG A 246 16.91 -4.08 0.79
C ARG A 246 16.39 -5.14 1.76
N ARG A 247 16.73 -5.05 3.03
CA ARG A 247 16.26 -5.98 4.05
C ARG A 247 14.75 -5.90 4.25
N LEU A 248 14.18 -4.69 4.32
CA LEU A 248 12.73 -4.48 4.46
C LEU A 248 11.95 -4.99 3.25
N VAL A 249 12.37 -4.70 2.03
CA VAL A 249 11.72 -5.20 0.81
C VAL A 249 11.81 -6.72 0.73
N ASN A 250 12.99 -7.30 1.01
CA ASN A 250 13.17 -8.75 1.00
C ASN A 250 12.32 -9.47 2.05
N SER A 251 12.08 -8.86 3.21
CA SER A 251 11.23 -9.47 4.26
C SER A 251 9.78 -9.68 3.78
N MET A 252 9.33 -8.95 2.76
CA MET A 252 8.00 -9.08 2.18
C MET A 252 7.88 -10.24 1.17
N HIS A 253 8.98 -10.83 0.71
CA HIS A 253 8.95 -11.96 -0.23
C HIS A 253 8.35 -13.24 0.39
N THR A 254 8.36 -13.36 1.72
CA THR A 254 7.66 -14.46 2.39
C THR A 254 6.14 -14.28 2.21
N PRO A 255 5.41 -15.30 1.75
CA PRO A 255 3.98 -15.20 1.52
C PRO A 255 3.20 -14.76 2.76
N PHE A 256 2.07 -14.10 2.53
CA PHE A 256 1.10 -13.71 3.55
C PHE A 256 -0.07 -14.67 3.55
N LEU A 257 -0.45 -15.16 4.73
CA LEU A 257 -1.64 -16.00 4.87
C LEU A 257 -2.85 -15.11 5.20
N LEU A 258 -3.75 -14.97 4.24
CA LEU A 258 -4.95 -14.15 4.35
C LEU A 258 -6.17 -15.08 4.34
N SER A 259 -6.70 -15.40 5.52
CA SER A 259 -7.73 -16.45 5.70
C SER A 259 -7.19 -17.80 5.20
N GLU A 260 -7.77 -18.36 4.15
CA GLU A 260 -7.34 -19.63 3.53
C GLU A 260 -6.44 -19.43 2.28
N HIS A 261 -6.13 -18.17 1.93
CA HIS A 261 -5.40 -17.84 0.70
C HIS A 261 -3.98 -17.39 1.00
N THR A 262 -3.03 -18.00 0.34
CA THR A 262 -1.63 -17.55 0.35
C THR A 262 -1.44 -16.48 -0.71
N GLN A 263 -0.97 -15.28 -0.31
CA GLN A 263 -0.75 -14.14 -1.18
C GLN A 263 0.70 -13.67 -1.15
N PHE A 264 1.24 -13.36 -2.32
CA PHE A 264 2.52 -12.67 -2.46
C PHE A 264 2.25 -11.17 -2.58
N VAL A 265 2.81 -10.40 -1.67
CA VAL A 265 2.64 -8.95 -1.60
C VAL A 265 4.00 -8.31 -1.46
N SER A 266 4.25 -7.27 -2.22
CA SER A 266 5.45 -6.46 -2.14
C SER A 266 5.16 -5.07 -1.56
N ILE A 267 6.23 -4.35 -1.26
CA ILE A 267 6.17 -2.95 -0.87
C ILE A 267 7.04 -2.11 -1.79
N SER A 268 6.62 -0.88 -2.01
CA SER A 268 7.45 0.18 -2.58
C SER A 268 7.85 1.16 -1.50
N MET A 269 9.09 1.69 -1.57
CA MET A 269 9.63 2.56 -0.53
C MET A 269 10.40 3.74 -1.14
N GLY A 270 10.17 4.94 -0.60
CA GLY A 270 10.98 6.12 -0.88
C GLY A 270 11.68 6.60 0.39
N ILE A 271 12.95 6.99 0.29
CA ILE A 271 13.80 7.34 1.44
C ILE A 271 14.40 8.73 1.24
N ALA A 272 14.37 9.54 2.29
CA ALA A 272 15.06 10.83 2.33
C ALA A 272 15.95 10.95 3.58
N LEU A 273 17.11 11.61 3.42
CA LEU A 273 18.12 11.78 4.47
C LEU A 273 18.10 13.23 4.98
N HIS A 274 18.06 13.41 6.30
CA HIS A 274 18.29 14.69 6.95
C HIS A 274 19.77 14.82 7.36
N PRO A 275 20.44 15.97 7.16
CA PRO A 275 19.94 17.22 6.55
C PRO A 275 20.13 17.28 5.03
N SER A 276 20.70 16.26 4.39
CA SER A 276 21.17 16.28 2.98
C SER A 276 20.04 16.61 1.99
N HIS A 277 18.81 16.13 2.22
CA HIS A 277 17.70 16.28 1.29
C HIS A 277 16.69 17.35 1.73
N ALA A 278 16.55 17.59 3.03
CA ALA A 278 15.70 18.65 3.59
C ALA A 278 16.06 18.95 5.05
N ALA A 279 15.72 20.17 5.51
CA ALA A 279 16.04 20.65 6.84
C ALA A 279 14.86 20.57 7.84
N ASP A 280 13.63 20.30 7.37
CA ASP A 280 12.41 20.21 8.16
C ASP A 280 11.65 18.91 7.88
N ALA A 281 10.76 18.51 8.79
CA ALA A 281 10.03 17.25 8.75
C ALA A 281 9.08 17.14 7.54
N GLU A 282 8.39 18.23 7.20
CA GLU A 282 7.42 18.25 6.12
C GLU A 282 8.11 18.09 4.76
N SER A 283 9.18 18.89 4.54
CA SER A 283 9.99 18.79 3.32
C SER A 283 10.67 17.43 3.20
N LEU A 284 11.18 16.87 4.31
CA LEU A 284 11.82 15.56 4.32
C LEU A 284 10.83 14.44 3.95
N THR A 285 9.63 14.48 4.53
CA THR A 285 8.56 13.52 4.19
C THR A 285 8.12 13.65 2.73
N ARG A 286 8.02 14.89 2.22
CA ARG A 286 7.70 15.16 0.81
C ARG A 286 8.78 14.64 -0.15
N CYS A 287 10.06 14.75 0.23
CA CYS A 287 11.17 14.16 -0.52
C CYS A 287 11.08 12.63 -0.55
N ALA A 288 10.80 11.99 0.59
CA ALA A 288 10.63 10.54 0.65
C ALA A 288 9.42 10.07 -0.18
N ASP A 289 8.31 10.83 -0.16
CA ASP A 289 7.12 10.52 -0.97
C ASP A 289 7.39 10.67 -2.48
N ALA A 290 8.18 11.67 -2.90
CA ALA A 290 8.61 11.79 -4.29
C ALA A 290 9.47 10.60 -4.74
N ALA A 291 10.33 10.10 -3.85
CA ALA A 291 11.12 8.90 -4.11
C ALA A 291 10.26 7.62 -4.16
N LEU A 292 9.26 7.49 -3.29
CA LEU A 292 8.28 6.38 -3.32
C LEU A 292 7.54 6.34 -4.65
N TYR A 293 7.09 7.50 -5.11
CA TYR A 293 6.42 7.59 -6.40
C TYR A 293 7.31 7.00 -7.52
N ARG A 294 8.60 7.34 -7.53
CA ARG A 294 9.55 6.81 -8.52
C ARG A 294 9.77 5.30 -8.38
N ALA A 295 9.81 4.78 -7.16
CA ALA A 295 9.88 3.33 -6.93
C ALA A 295 8.66 2.60 -7.54
N LYS A 296 7.46 3.18 -7.40
CA LYS A 296 6.22 2.65 -8.02
C LYS A 296 6.25 2.73 -9.54
N ASP A 297 6.72 3.83 -10.10
CA ASP A 297 6.83 4.07 -11.54
C ASP A 297 7.82 3.10 -12.22
N GLN A 298 8.92 2.81 -11.57
CA GLN A 298 9.95 1.88 -12.07
C GLN A 298 9.60 0.39 -11.96
N GLY A 299 8.36 0.04 -11.62
CA GLY A 299 7.86 -1.34 -11.60
C GLY A 299 7.59 -1.90 -10.22
N ARG A 300 7.50 -1.09 -9.18
CA ARG A 300 7.17 -1.49 -7.79
C ARG A 300 8.19 -2.48 -7.19
N ASN A 301 7.88 -3.05 -6.00
CA ASN A 301 8.73 -4.05 -5.31
C ASN A 301 10.18 -3.60 -5.19
N ARG A 302 10.41 -2.34 -4.84
CA ARG A 302 11.73 -1.71 -4.73
C ARG A 302 11.72 -0.49 -3.84
N TRP A 303 12.92 0.05 -3.63
CA TRP A 303 13.11 1.33 -2.95
C TRP A 303 13.83 2.33 -3.85
N GLN A 304 13.65 3.59 -3.54
CA GLN A 304 14.35 4.70 -4.18
C GLN A 304 14.83 5.67 -3.11
N LEU A 305 16.11 6.02 -3.15
CA LEU A 305 16.64 7.14 -2.40
C LEU A 305 16.29 8.44 -3.13
N PHE A 306 15.88 9.45 -2.39
CA PHE A 306 15.58 10.77 -2.95
C PHE A 306 16.83 11.38 -3.62
N ASN A 307 16.64 12.01 -4.75
CA ASN A 307 17.55 12.97 -5.35
C ASN A 307 16.73 14.16 -5.91
N GLN A 308 17.39 15.29 -6.16
CA GLN A 308 16.70 16.53 -6.54
C GLN A 308 15.94 16.41 -7.88
N ASP A 309 16.45 15.62 -8.81
CA ASP A 309 15.82 15.36 -10.11
C ASP A 309 14.42 14.73 -10.00
N LEU A 310 14.12 14.07 -8.87
CA LEU A 310 12.82 13.42 -8.64
C LEU A 310 11.68 14.42 -8.39
N VAL A 311 11.97 15.58 -7.81
CA VAL A 311 10.95 16.62 -7.57
C VAL A 311 10.54 17.28 -8.89
N GLU A 312 11.53 17.58 -9.75
CA GLU A 312 11.29 18.14 -11.06
C GLU A 312 10.45 17.18 -11.91
N LYS A 313 10.84 15.91 -11.96
CA LYS A 313 10.10 14.87 -12.68
C LYS A 313 8.68 14.64 -12.14
N ARG A 314 8.46 14.73 -10.83
CA ARG A 314 7.11 14.63 -10.27
C ARG A 314 6.22 15.81 -10.67
N THR A 315 6.78 17.02 -10.66
CA THR A 315 6.07 18.22 -11.10
C THR A 315 5.74 18.14 -12.59
N GLU A 316 6.69 17.70 -13.42
CA GLU A 316 6.48 17.41 -14.84
C GLU A 316 5.38 16.37 -15.05
N TYR A 317 5.41 15.27 -14.29
CA TYR A 317 4.40 14.21 -14.37
C TYR A 317 2.98 14.73 -14.10
N LEU A 318 2.79 15.48 -13.00
CA LEU A 318 1.47 16.05 -12.65
C LEU A 318 0.98 17.04 -13.71
N LYS A 319 1.91 17.83 -14.27
CA LYS A 319 1.61 18.72 -15.40
C LYS A 319 1.21 17.91 -16.63
N LEU A 320 1.98 16.88 -16.95
CA LEU A 320 1.73 16.03 -18.11
C LEU A 320 0.37 15.29 -17.97
N GLU A 321 0.03 14.85 -16.77
CA GLU A 321 -1.27 14.22 -16.48
C GLU A 321 -2.42 15.20 -16.73
N HIS A 322 -2.31 16.44 -16.26
CA HIS A 322 -3.30 17.48 -16.51
C HIS A 322 -3.42 17.80 -18.02
N ASP A 323 -2.31 18.05 -18.68
CA ASP A 323 -2.26 18.39 -20.09
C ASP A 323 -2.82 17.26 -20.98
N MET A 324 -2.66 15.99 -20.55
CA MET A 324 -3.16 14.83 -21.28
C MET A 324 -4.69 14.80 -21.36
N PHE A 325 -5.41 15.16 -20.29
CA PHE A 325 -6.88 15.24 -20.32
C PHE A 325 -7.37 16.23 -21.37
N GLU A 326 -6.71 17.38 -21.45
CA GLU A 326 -7.00 18.40 -22.46
C GLU A 326 -6.66 17.89 -23.87
N ALA A 327 -5.48 17.28 -24.05
CA ALA A 327 -5.02 16.75 -25.33
C ALA A 327 -5.95 15.65 -25.88
N VAL A 328 -6.45 14.75 -25.03
CA VAL A 328 -7.43 13.73 -25.44
C VAL A 328 -8.74 14.39 -25.89
N ARG A 329 -9.21 15.39 -25.14
CA ARG A 329 -10.45 16.11 -25.46
C ARG A 329 -10.33 16.89 -26.78
N ASN A 330 -9.18 17.49 -27.02
CA ASN A 330 -8.90 18.30 -28.22
C ASN A 330 -8.50 17.45 -29.43
N GLY A 331 -8.26 16.14 -29.28
CA GLY A 331 -7.82 15.27 -30.38
C GLY A 331 -6.40 15.54 -30.85
N GLU A 332 -5.49 15.90 -29.95
CA GLU A 332 -4.12 16.28 -30.28
C GLU A 332 -3.20 15.10 -30.62
N PHE A 333 -3.61 13.87 -30.25
CA PHE A 333 -2.85 12.67 -30.53
C PHE A 333 -2.86 12.32 -32.02
N LEU A 334 -1.76 11.74 -32.48
CA LEU A 334 -1.61 11.29 -33.86
C LEU A 334 -0.86 9.94 -33.90
N LEU A 335 -0.93 9.24 -35.03
CA LEU A 335 -0.21 8.01 -35.27
C LEU A 335 0.95 8.24 -36.24
N HIS A 336 2.12 7.74 -35.88
CA HIS A 336 3.21 7.47 -36.80
C HIS A 336 3.26 5.99 -37.12
N TYR A 337 3.80 5.66 -38.27
CA TYR A 337 3.86 4.31 -38.81
C TYR A 337 5.30 3.90 -39.03
N GLN A 338 5.70 2.78 -38.38
CA GLN A 338 7.03 2.23 -38.58
C GLN A 338 6.96 1.01 -39.50
N PRO A 339 7.80 0.96 -40.56
CA PRO A 339 7.76 -0.13 -41.52
C PRO A 339 8.16 -1.48 -40.87
N ILE A 340 7.39 -2.53 -41.18
CA ILE A 340 7.72 -3.93 -40.96
C ILE A 340 8.02 -4.53 -42.34
N ALA A 341 9.22 -5.06 -42.50
CA ALA A 341 9.69 -5.57 -43.77
C ALA A 341 10.12 -7.03 -43.69
N ARG A 342 10.12 -7.72 -44.81
CA ARG A 342 10.85 -8.98 -44.96
C ARG A 342 12.36 -8.70 -44.93
N THR A 343 13.13 -9.73 -44.65
CA THR A 343 14.60 -9.64 -44.69
C THR A 343 15.18 -9.36 -46.08
N ASP A 344 14.35 -9.45 -47.14
CA ASP A 344 14.72 -8.97 -48.50
C ASP A 344 14.46 -7.48 -48.71
N GLY A 345 14.02 -6.74 -47.68
CA GLY A 345 13.72 -5.29 -47.73
C GLY A 345 12.29 -4.96 -48.16
N THR A 346 11.45 -5.96 -48.56
CA THR A 346 10.07 -5.71 -48.96
C THR A 346 9.19 -5.36 -47.77
N VAL A 347 8.68 -4.14 -47.72
CA VAL A 347 7.74 -3.67 -46.69
C VAL A 347 6.40 -4.36 -46.87
N THR A 348 5.91 -5.02 -45.80
CA THR A 348 4.67 -5.83 -45.78
C THR A 348 3.62 -5.31 -44.79
N GLY A 349 3.99 -4.38 -43.94
CA GLY A 349 3.11 -3.81 -42.93
C GLY A 349 3.73 -2.65 -42.21
N ALA A 350 3.01 -2.14 -41.23
CA ALA A 350 3.45 -1.07 -40.35
C ALA A 350 3.00 -1.33 -38.93
N GLU A 351 3.78 -0.88 -37.96
CA GLU A 351 3.33 -0.69 -36.58
C GLU A 351 2.84 0.74 -36.38
N ALA A 352 1.62 0.90 -35.83
CA ALA A 352 1.01 2.17 -35.52
C ALA A 352 1.44 2.62 -34.11
N LEU A 353 2.17 3.71 -34.03
CA LEU A 353 2.80 4.22 -32.82
C LEU A 353 2.21 5.59 -32.46
N MET A 354 1.59 5.69 -31.29
CA MET A 354 1.03 6.96 -30.80
C MET A 354 2.11 8.03 -30.63
N ARG A 355 1.75 9.27 -30.98
CA ARG A 355 2.55 10.47 -30.76
C ARG A 355 1.70 11.55 -30.16
N TRP A 356 2.26 12.26 -29.21
CA TRP A 356 1.61 13.42 -28.61
C TRP A 356 2.44 14.67 -28.86
N PRO A 357 2.13 15.42 -29.94
CA PRO A 357 2.79 16.68 -30.23
C PRO A 357 2.42 17.75 -29.23
N GLN A 358 3.35 18.66 -28.94
CA GLN A 358 3.14 19.80 -28.03
C GLN A 358 2.97 21.09 -28.81
N ALA A 359 2.13 22.00 -28.34
CA ALA A 359 1.86 23.30 -28.93
C ALA A 359 3.11 24.19 -29.09
N GLY A 360 4.13 23.98 -28.25
CA GLY A 360 5.42 24.70 -28.31
C GLY A 360 6.47 24.09 -29.24
N GLY A 361 6.12 23.06 -30.00
CA GLY A 361 7.07 22.27 -30.81
C GLY A 361 7.72 21.17 -29.97
N GLY A 362 7.88 19.99 -30.55
CA GLY A 362 8.33 18.77 -29.87
C GLY A 362 7.21 17.75 -29.70
N THR A 363 7.56 16.59 -29.15
CA THR A 363 6.63 15.46 -28.96
C THR A 363 6.93 14.84 -27.60
N VAL A 364 5.89 14.62 -26.79
CA VAL A 364 6.02 13.84 -25.54
C VAL A 364 6.30 12.39 -25.90
N SER A 365 7.27 11.79 -25.21
CA SER A 365 7.64 10.40 -25.46
C SER A 365 6.53 9.43 -25.04
N PRO A 366 6.24 8.37 -25.82
CA PRO A 366 5.34 7.30 -25.38
C PRO A 366 5.71 6.67 -24.02
N VAL A 367 7.00 6.58 -23.71
CA VAL A 367 7.51 6.08 -22.42
C VAL A 367 7.05 6.95 -21.25
N ASP A 368 6.82 8.24 -21.47
CA ASP A 368 6.39 9.17 -20.43
C ASP A 368 4.86 9.22 -20.30
N PHE A 369 4.11 9.25 -21.41
CA PHE A 369 2.67 9.44 -21.35
C PHE A 369 1.83 8.15 -21.25
N ILE A 370 2.30 7.02 -21.80
CA ILE A 370 1.54 5.75 -21.74
C ILE A 370 1.32 5.29 -20.28
N PRO A 371 2.31 5.29 -19.39
CA PRO A 371 2.11 4.94 -17.98
C PRO A 371 1.09 5.84 -17.27
N ILE A 372 1.08 7.13 -17.60
CA ILE A 372 0.08 8.09 -17.09
C ILE A 372 -1.31 7.71 -17.58
N ALA A 373 -1.48 7.47 -18.88
CA ALA A 373 -2.74 7.07 -19.49
C ALA A 373 -3.27 5.73 -18.90
N GLU A 374 -2.37 4.81 -18.61
CA GLU A 374 -2.73 3.55 -17.93
C GLU A 374 -3.21 3.80 -16.51
N THR A 375 -2.52 4.64 -15.74
CA THR A 375 -2.85 4.91 -14.34
C THR A 375 -4.21 5.58 -14.20
N ASN A 376 -4.49 6.61 -14.99
CA ASN A 376 -5.75 7.37 -14.93
C ASN A 376 -6.89 6.81 -15.79
N GLY A 377 -6.62 5.79 -16.64
CA GLY A 377 -7.63 5.10 -17.47
C GLY A 377 -7.86 5.70 -18.85
N LEU A 378 -7.21 6.80 -19.20
CA LEU A 378 -7.30 7.39 -20.54
C LEU A 378 -6.78 6.44 -21.63
N ILE A 379 -5.95 5.47 -21.29
CA ILE A 379 -5.45 4.46 -22.23
C ILE A 379 -6.57 3.70 -22.95
N ASN A 380 -7.74 3.50 -22.30
CA ASN A 380 -8.88 2.84 -22.94
C ASN A 380 -9.45 3.69 -24.08
N LEU A 381 -9.52 5.01 -23.91
CA LEU A 381 -9.99 5.95 -24.93
C LEU A 381 -8.96 6.09 -26.06
N LEU A 382 -7.70 6.32 -25.68
CA LEU A 382 -6.58 6.45 -26.62
C LEU A 382 -6.37 5.17 -27.44
N GLY A 383 -6.45 4.00 -26.81
CA GLY A 383 -6.29 2.72 -27.48
C GLY A 383 -7.44 2.42 -28.45
N ALA A 384 -8.69 2.71 -28.09
CA ALA A 384 -9.82 2.58 -29.00
C ALA A 384 -9.71 3.53 -30.20
N TRP A 385 -9.28 4.77 -29.96
CA TRP A 385 -9.00 5.76 -31.02
C TRP A 385 -7.86 5.29 -31.93
N ALA A 386 -6.74 4.85 -31.36
CA ALA A 386 -5.59 4.37 -32.11
C ALA A 386 -5.94 3.16 -33.00
N LEU A 387 -6.66 2.20 -32.45
CA LEU A 387 -7.13 1.02 -33.16
C LEU A 387 -7.99 1.39 -34.39
N ARG A 388 -9.01 2.24 -34.18
CA ARG A 388 -9.88 2.71 -35.27
C ARG A 388 -9.09 3.48 -36.31
N THR A 389 -8.26 4.43 -35.90
CA THR A 389 -7.47 5.28 -36.79
C THR A 389 -6.47 4.45 -37.61
N ALA A 390 -5.80 3.47 -37.00
CA ALA A 390 -4.88 2.57 -37.69
C ALA A 390 -5.58 1.70 -38.75
N CYS A 391 -6.75 1.14 -38.40
CA CYS A 391 -7.55 0.36 -39.35
C CYS A 391 -8.01 1.19 -40.55
N MET A 392 -8.51 2.41 -40.31
CA MET A 392 -8.92 3.35 -41.39
C MET A 392 -7.75 3.73 -42.26
N GLN A 393 -6.58 3.98 -41.67
CA GLN A 393 -5.37 4.34 -42.44
C GLN A 393 -4.90 3.18 -43.31
N ALA A 394 -4.96 1.96 -42.85
CA ALA A 394 -4.58 0.79 -43.63
C ALA A 394 -5.48 0.61 -44.88
N VAL A 395 -6.78 0.89 -44.75
CA VAL A 395 -7.71 0.89 -45.92
C VAL A 395 -7.43 2.06 -46.85
N HIS A 396 -7.12 3.25 -46.29
CA HIS A 396 -6.77 4.42 -47.10
C HIS A 396 -5.54 4.16 -47.99
N TRP A 397 -4.55 3.42 -47.53
CA TRP A 397 -3.37 3.04 -48.29
C TRP A 397 -3.68 2.17 -49.52
N ASP A 398 -4.77 1.40 -49.50
CA ASP A 398 -5.19 0.65 -50.70
C ASP A 398 -5.50 1.58 -51.88
N GLY A 399 -6.16 2.73 -51.57
CA GLY A 399 -6.43 3.78 -52.55
C GLY A 399 -5.18 4.54 -53.03
N GLU A 400 -4.12 4.53 -52.22
CA GLU A 400 -2.85 5.18 -52.55
C GLU A 400 -1.87 4.25 -53.32
N GLY A 401 -2.28 3.02 -53.62
CA GLY A 401 -1.51 2.04 -54.43
C GLY A 401 -0.50 1.21 -53.62
N ILE A 402 -0.64 1.16 -52.32
CA ILE A 402 0.10 0.24 -51.44
C ILE A 402 -0.85 -0.69 -50.71
N ALA A 403 -1.62 -1.48 -51.49
CA ALA A 403 -2.60 -2.41 -50.98
C ALA A 403 -1.99 -3.54 -50.14
N ASP A 404 -2.85 -4.22 -49.37
CA ASP A 404 -2.54 -5.39 -48.59
C ASP A 404 -1.52 -5.18 -47.43
N MET A 405 -1.29 -3.94 -47.01
CA MET A 405 -0.45 -3.64 -45.84
C MET A 405 -1.12 -4.18 -44.57
N SER A 406 -0.38 -4.94 -43.77
CA SER A 406 -0.80 -5.24 -42.40
C SER A 406 -0.55 -4.06 -41.48
N ILE A 407 -1.41 -3.90 -40.48
CA ILE A 407 -1.26 -2.87 -39.47
C ILE A 407 -1.21 -3.50 -38.08
N ALA A 408 -0.15 -3.25 -37.34
CA ALA A 408 0.04 -3.70 -35.99
C ALA A 408 -0.32 -2.56 -35.01
N VAL A 409 -1.02 -2.89 -33.93
CA VAL A 409 -1.47 -1.95 -32.91
C VAL A 409 -1.19 -2.52 -31.53
N ASN A 410 -0.47 -1.75 -30.73
CA ASN A 410 -0.16 -2.08 -29.35
C ASN A 410 -1.41 -2.03 -28.46
N VAL A 411 -1.57 -3.03 -27.61
CA VAL A 411 -2.69 -3.18 -26.69
C VAL A 411 -2.16 -3.15 -25.24
N SER A 412 -2.57 -2.12 -24.48
CA SER A 412 -2.19 -2.00 -23.07
C SER A 412 -2.76 -3.16 -22.24
N PRO A 413 -2.04 -3.61 -21.20
CA PRO A 413 -2.54 -4.57 -20.22
C PRO A 413 -3.87 -4.16 -19.58
N ARG A 414 -4.08 -2.87 -19.38
CA ARG A 414 -5.32 -2.34 -18.82
C ARG A 414 -6.48 -2.39 -19.81
N GLN A 415 -6.22 -2.04 -21.06
CA GLN A 415 -7.18 -2.11 -22.16
C GLN A 415 -7.61 -3.55 -22.43
N PHE A 416 -6.66 -4.48 -22.47
CA PHE A 416 -6.92 -5.92 -22.67
C PHE A 416 -7.85 -6.50 -21.58
N ARG A 417 -7.72 -6.06 -20.34
CA ARG A 417 -8.58 -6.49 -19.22
C ARG A 417 -9.91 -5.75 -19.14
N HIS A 418 -10.09 -4.69 -19.92
CA HIS A 418 -11.35 -3.95 -19.96
C HIS A 418 -12.41 -4.78 -20.68
N GLY A 419 -13.56 -5.04 -20.04
CA GLY A 419 -14.60 -5.94 -20.54
C GLY A 419 -15.19 -5.60 -21.90
N ASP A 420 -14.91 -4.40 -22.42
CA ASP A 420 -15.41 -3.92 -23.72
C ASP A 420 -14.40 -4.03 -24.88
N PHE A 421 -13.19 -4.55 -24.62
CA PHE A 421 -12.11 -4.58 -25.63
C PHE A 421 -12.50 -5.36 -26.90
N PHE A 422 -13.17 -6.51 -26.76
CA PHE A 422 -13.68 -7.27 -27.90
C PHE A 422 -14.59 -6.43 -28.80
N ASN A 423 -15.50 -5.66 -28.22
CA ASN A 423 -16.40 -4.78 -28.96
C ASN A 423 -15.65 -3.63 -29.65
N GLN A 424 -14.62 -3.08 -29.00
CA GLN A 424 -13.77 -2.04 -29.62
C GLN A 424 -13.10 -2.56 -30.89
N VAL A 425 -12.53 -3.77 -30.87
CA VAL A 425 -11.93 -4.41 -32.04
C VAL A 425 -12.99 -4.66 -33.12
N ARG A 426 -14.12 -5.26 -32.77
CA ARG A 426 -15.22 -5.54 -33.72
C ARG A 426 -15.72 -4.26 -34.39
N ASN A 427 -15.92 -3.19 -33.63
CA ASN A 427 -16.39 -1.90 -34.15
C ASN A 427 -15.35 -1.26 -35.07
N ALA A 428 -14.05 -1.29 -34.71
CA ALA A 428 -12.98 -0.77 -35.55
C ALA A 428 -12.90 -1.49 -36.92
N LEU A 429 -13.08 -2.82 -36.92
CA LEU A 429 -13.14 -3.61 -38.16
C LEU A 429 -14.37 -3.24 -39.01
N ALA A 430 -15.54 -3.11 -38.37
CA ALA A 430 -16.79 -2.78 -39.06
C ALA A 430 -16.79 -1.36 -39.65
N GLU A 431 -16.29 -0.38 -38.88
CA GLU A 431 -16.24 1.04 -39.31
C GLU A 431 -15.22 1.27 -40.43
N SER A 432 -14.06 0.61 -40.36
CA SER A 432 -12.99 0.80 -41.34
C SER A 432 -13.17 -0.04 -42.62
N GLY A 433 -13.86 -1.19 -42.53
CA GLY A 433 -13.95 -2.17 -43.59
C GLY A 433 -12.64 -2.90 -43.89
N ILE A 434 -11.64 -2.81 -43.02
CA ILE A 434 -10.37 -3.55 -43.19
C ILE A 434 -10.60 -5.05 -43.12
N THR A 435 -9.92 -5.81 -43.99
CA THR A 435 -9.88 -7.26 -43.88
C THR A 435 -9.29 -7.68 -42.53
N PRO A 436 -9.99 -8.45 -41.67
CA PRO A 436 -9.55 -8.72 -40.30
C PRO A 436 -8.12 -9.27 -40.19
N SER A 437 -7.71 -10.12 -41.14
CA SER A 437 -6.36 -10.71 -41.15
C SER A 437 -5.22 -9.71 -41.39
N ARG A 438 -5.53 -8.46 -41.75
CA ARG A 438 -4.55 -7.40 -41.89
C ARG A 438 -4.29 -6.67 -40.55
N LEU A 439 -5.21 -6.76 -39.58
CA LEU A 439 -5.02 -6.22 -38.24
C LEU A 439 -4.23 -7.20 -37.39
N VAL A 440 -3.16 -6.72 -36.77
CA VAL A 440 -2.33 -7.43 -35.79
C VAL A 440 -2.45 -6.71 -34.45
N LEU A 441 -2.88 -7.41 -33.42
CA LEU A 441 -2.92 -6.89 -32.05
C LEU A 441 -1.65 -7.33 -31.33
N GLU A 442 -0.86 -6.37 -30.88
CA GLU A 442 0.38 -6.63 -30.13
C GLU A 442 0.12 -6.54 -28.64
N ILE A 443 0.40 -7.63 -27.92
CA ILE A 443 0.20 -7.76 -26.48
C ILE A 443 1.50 -8.17 -25.81
N THR A 444 1.86 -7.55 -24.70
CA THR A 444 3.06 -7.92 -23.95
C THR A 444 2.89 -9.27 -23.26
N GLU A 445 3.98 -9.99 -23.05
CA GLU A 445 4.02 -11.28 -22.35
C GLU A 445 3.31 -11.25 -20.98
N GLY A 446 3.48 -10.18 -20.21
CA GLY A 446 2.90 -10.01 -18.89
C GLY A 446 1.36 -10.01 -18.85
N VAL A 447 0.70 -9.63 -19.94
CA VAL A 447 -0.77 -9.67 -20.07
C VAL A 447 -1.31 -11.08 -19.99
N LEU A 448 -0.58 -12.02 -20.56
CA LEU A 448 -0.98 -13.43 -20.68
C LEU A 448 -0.88 -14.20 -19.35
N LEU A 449 -0.01 -13.77 -18.46
CA LEU A 449 0.29 -14.49 -17.21
C LEU A 449 -0.66 -14.14 -16.05
N HIS A 450 -1.35 -13.02 -16.11
CA HIS A 450 -2.09 -12.46 -14.95
C HIS A 450 -3.44 -13.17 -14.68
N ASN A 451 -4.16 -13.58 -15.74
CA ASN A 451 -5.36 -14.42 -15.68
C ASN A 451 -5.43 -15.26 -16.94
N PRO A 452 -4.75 -16.41 -16.96
CA PRO A 452 -4.54 -17.19 -18.17
C PRO A 452 -5.82 -17.65 -18.86
N GLU A 453 -6.83 -18.06 -18.11
CA GLU A 453 -8.08 -18.58 -18.66
C GLU A 453 -8.92 -17.49 -19.35
N GLN A 454 -9.02 -16.31 -18.70
CA GLN A 454 -9.74 -15.18 -19.26
C GLN A 454 -9.01 -14.61 -20.48
N ALA A 455 -7.68 -14.53 -20.42
CA ALA A 455 -6.86 -14.11 -21.55
C ALA A 455 -7.06 -15.04 -22.74
N GLN A 456 -7.00 -16.36 -22.54
CA GLN A 456 -7.21 -17.35 -23.58
C GLN A 456 -8.60 -17.23 -24.22
N ALA A 457 -9.66 -17.08 -23.42
CA ALA A 457 -11.02 -16.96 -23.93
C ALA A 457 -11.18 -15.71 -24.83
N LEU A 458 -10.62 -14.56 -24.40
CA LEU A 458 -10.64 -13.34 -25.19
C LEU A 458 -9.85 -13.47 -26.50
N LEU A 459 -8.64 -14.05 -26.44
CA LEU A 459 -7.81 -14.27 -27.63
C LEU A 459 -8.48 -15.20 -28.65
N VAL A 460 -9.14 -16.26 -28.20
CA VAL A 460 -9.92 -17.16 -29.07
C VAL A 460 -11.06 -16.41 -29.76
N SER A 461 -11.78 -15.56 -29.01
CA SER A 461 -12.87 -14.74 -29.56
C SER A 461 -12.35 -13.73 -30.60
N LEU A 462 -11.20 -13.10 -30.35
CA LEU A 462 -10.54 -12.19 -31.30
C LEU A 462 -10.05 -12.93 -32.56
N GLN A 463 -9.48 -14.12 -32.40
CA GLN A 463 -9.09 -14.96 -33.55
C GLN A 463 -10.28 -15.36 -34.41
N GLN A 464 -11.45 -15.61 -33.80
CA GLN A 464 -12.69 -15.92 -34.54
C GLN A 464 -13.17 -14.74 -35.38
N LEU A 465 -12.85 -13.47 -35.00
CA LEU A 465 -13.06 -12.32 -35.88
C LEU A 465 -12.09 -12.31 -37.08
N GLY A 466 -11.04 -13.15 -37.07
CA GLY A 466 -10.03 -13.23 -38.11
C GLY A 466 -8.83 -12.31 -37.91
N VAL A 467 -8.71 -11.60 -36.75
CA VAL A 467 -7.55 -10.76 -36.45
C VAL A 467 -6.34 -11.60 -36.05
N ARG A 468 -5.15 -11.09 -36.31
CA ARG A 468 -3.89 -11.73 -35.90
C ARG A 468 -3.44 -11.21 -34.54
N ILE A 469 -2.81 -12.07 -33.76
CA ILE A 469 -2.32 -11.75 -32.42
C ILE A 469 -0.81 -11.99 -32.38
N SER A 470 -0.06 -10.97 -31.93
CA SER A 470 1.39 -11.02 -31.75
C SER A 470 1.76 -10.85 -30.29
N VAL A 471 2.71 -11.63 -29.80
CA VAL A 471 3.31 -11.40 -28.49
C VAL A 471 4.48 -10.43 -28.65
N ASP A 472 4.46 -9.36 -27.88
CA ASP A 472 5.48 -8.32 -27.88
C ASP A 472 6.48 -8.49 -26.71
N ASP A 473 7.68 -7.90 -26.83
CA ASP A 473 8.78 -7.95 -25.86
C ASP A 473 9.18 -9.36 -25.44
N PHE A 474 9.11 -10.34 -26.37
CA PHE A 474 9.34 -11.75 -26.06
C PHE A 474 10.78 -12.02 -25.61
N GLY A 475 10.89 -12.70 -24.45
CA GLY A 475 12.17 -13.11 -23.85
C GLY A 475 12.63 -12.25 -22.68
N THR A 476 11.94 -11.14 -22.39
CA THR A 476 12.25 -10.28 -21.24
C THR A 476 11.54 -10.75 -19.94
N GLY A 477 10.56 -11.68 -20.05
CA GLY A 477 9.75 -12.20 -18.96
C GLY A 477 9.90 -13.71 -18.72
N TYR A 478 9.06 -14.26 -17.86
CA TYR A 478 9.01 -15.69 -17.52
C TYR A 478 7.90 -16.40 -18.30
N SER A 479 8.02 -16.56 -19.61
CA SER A 479 7.03 -17.36 -20.37
C SER A 479 7.17 -18.85 -20.12
N SER A 480 6.08 -19.47 -19.70
CA SER A 480 5.96 -20.92 -19.79
C SER A 480 5.67 -21.31 -21.23
N LEU A 481 6.63 -21.94 -21.91
CA LEU A 481 6.47 -22.48 -23.28
C LEU A 481 5.22 -23.36 -23.43
N SER A 482 4.85 -24.09 -22.37
CA SER A 482 3.66 -24.93 -22.34
C SER A 482 2.36 -24.12 -22.44
N TYR A 483 2.38 -22.87 -21.98
CA TYR A 483 1.24 -21.96 -22.06
C TYR A 483 1.12 -21.32 -23.44
N LEU A 484 2.23 -20.82 -24.01
CA LEU A 484 2.25 -20.23 -25.36
C LEU A 484 1.65 -21.17 -26.41
N LYS A 485 1.94 -22.48 -26.33
CA LYS A 485 1.40 -23.50 -27.25
C LYS A 485 -0.14 -23.57 -27.27
N ARG A 486 -0.81 -23.12 -26.18
CA ARG A 486 -2.28 -23.20 -26.07
C ARG A 486 -2.98 -21.94 -26.56
N LEU A 487 -2.24 -20.87 -26.79
CA LEU A 487 -2.80 -19.59 -27.18
C LEU A 487 -2.90 -19.48 -28.71
N PRO A 488 -3.94 -18.85 -29.25
CA PRO A 488 -4.15 -18.66 -30.66
C PRO A 488 -3.28 -17.52 -31.23
N LEU A 489 -1.97 -17.68 -31.14
CA LEU A 489 -0.99 -16.68 -31.58
C LEU A 489 -0.68 -16.85 -33.06
N SER A 490 -0.38 -15.73 -33.73
CA SER A 490 0.04 -15.67 -35.13
C SER A 490 1.53 -15.39 -35.28
N SER A 491 2.07 -14.59 -34.37
CA SER A 491 3.46 -14.14 -34.40
C SER A 491 4.01 -13.80 -33.03
N LEU A 492 5.32 -13.66 -32.96
CA LEU A 492 6.02 -13.08 -31.81
C LEU A 492 7.07 -12.08 -32.28
N LYS A 493 7.33 -11.07 -31.43
CA LYS A 493 8.35 -10.04 -31.67
C LYS A 493 9.53 -10.29 -30.74
N ILE A 494 10.73 -10.39 -31.29
CA ILE A 494 11.96 -10.49 -30.48
C ILE A 494 12.31 -9.08 -30.03
N ASP A 495 12.42 -8.88 -28.69
CA ASP A 495 12.73 -7.57 -28.11
C ASP A 495 14.07 -7.04 -28.63
N ARG A 496 14.10 -5.73 -28.84
CA ARG A 496 15.25 -4.98 -29.35
C ARG A 496 16.53 -5.17 -28.54
N SER A 497 16.46 -5.47 -27.24
CA SER A 497 17.65 -5.66 -26.40
C SER A 497 18.50 -6.83 -26.90
N PHE A 498 17.88 -7.95 -27.32
CA PHE A 498 18.57 -9.10 -27.86
C PHE A 498 19.12 -8.84 -29.27
N VAL A 499 18.41 -8.05 -30.08
CA VAL A 499 18.83 -7.73 -31.45
C VAL A 499 19.97 -6.70 -31.45
N ARG A 500 19.92 -5.68 -30.59
CA ARG A 500 20.94 -4.64 -30.50
C ARG A 500 22.31 -5.21 -30.16
N ASP A 501 22.37 -6.07 -29.14
CA ASP A 501 23.64 -6.52 -28.58
C ASP A 501 24.18 -7.78 -29.26
N MET A 502 23.42 -8.42 -30.19
CA MET A 502 23.85 -9.64 -30.89
C MET A 502 25.08 -9.45 -31.80
N ALA A 503 25.43 -8.23 -32.17
CA ALA A 503 26.67 -7.98 -32.93
C ALA A 503 27.92 -8.33 -32.10
N GLU A 504 27.89 -8.08 -30.80
CA GLU A 504 29.02 -8.22 -29.86
C GLU A 504 28.84 -9.41 -28.89
N SER A 505 27.61 -9.82 -28.61
CA SER A 505 27.25 -10.85 -27.61
C SER A 505 26.94 -12.20 -28.27
N GLN A 506 27.76 -13.21 -27.98
CA GLN A 506 27.47 -14.58 -28.37
C GLN A 506 26.20 -15.13 -27.71
N ASN A 507 25.92 -14.72 -26.47
CA ASN A 507 24.75 -15.17 -25.73
C ASN A 507 23.45 -14.69 -26.41
N ASP A 508 23.41 -13.43 -26.86
CA ASP A 508 22.21 -12.89 -27.54
C ASP A 508 21.97 -13.56 -28.89
N ARG A 509 23.03 -13.87 -29.65
CA ARG A 509 22.94 -14.70 -30.85
C ARG A 509 22.32 -16.06 -30.59
N VAL A 510 22.68 -16.71 -29.48
CA VAL A 510 22.12 -18.01 -29.08
C VAL A 510 20.65 -17.86 -28.72
N ILE A 511 20.28 -16.83 -27.96
CA ILE A 511 18.89 -16.54 -27.57
C ILE A 511 18.03 -16.28 -28.81
N VAL A 512 18.44 -15.37 -29.70
CA VAL A 512 17.73 -15.08 -30.96
C VAL A 512 17.54 -16.34 -31.80
N SER A 513 18.59 -17.16 -31.95
CA SER A 513 18.53 -18.42 -32.71
C SER A 513 17.58 -19.45 -32.08
N ALA A 514 17.55 -19.52 -30.74
CA ALA A 514 16.67 -20.41 -30.01
C ALA A 514 15.19 -19.98 -30.17
N VAL A 515 14.91 -18.68 -30.07
CA VAL A 515 13.56 -18.11 -30.26
C VAL A 515 13.07 -18.36 -31.68
N LEU A 516 13.91 -18.14 -32.70
CA LEU A 516 13.56 -18.41 -34.11
C LEU A 516 13.24 -19.89 -34.33
N SER A 517 14.03 -20.79 -33.74
CA SER A 517 13.81 -22.25 -33.88
C SER A 517 12.51 -22.67 -33.19
N MET A 518 12.25 -22.17 -31.98
CA MET A 518 11.04 -22.43 -31.22
C MET A 518 9.79 -21.93 -31.97
N ALA A 519 9.83 -20.69 -32.46
CA ALA A 519 8.70 -20.11 -33.19
C ALA A 519 8.37 -20.91 -34.44
N ARG A 520 9.38 -21.37 -35.16
CA ARG A 520 9.21 -22.23 -36.34
C ARG A 520 8.49 -23.54 -36.00
N GLU A 521 8.90 -24.20 -34.91
CA GLU A 521 8.25 -25.45 -34.46
C GLU A 521 6.81 -25.24 -33.97
N LEU A 522 6.50 -24.03 -33.48
CA LEU A 522 5.16 -23.64 -33.06
C LEU A 522 4.30 -23.10 -34.24
N GLY A 523 4.86 -22.95 -35.44
CA GLY A 523 4.16 -22.37 -36.59
C GLY A 523 3.92 -20.87 -36.49
N LEU A 524 4.69 -20.17 -35.66
CA LEU A 524 4.56 -18.72 -35.42
C LEU A 524 5.50 -17.95 -36.36
N GLN A 525 5.03 -16.81 -36.87
CA GLN A 525 5.89 -15.83 -37.55
C GLN A 525 6.73 -15.06 -36.52
N VAL A 526 7.91 -14.62 -36.92
CA VAL A 526 8.78 -13.82 -36.07
C VAL A 526 9.05 -12.46 -36.71
N VAL A 527 8.98 -11.41 -35.89
CA VAL A 527 9.46 -10.06 -36.22
C VAL A 527 10.63 -9.76 -35.29
N ALA A 528 11.82 -9.51 -35.83
CA ALA A 528 12.96 -9.06 -35.03
C ALA A 528 12.98 -7.53 -34.97
N GLU A 529 12.95 -6.98 -33.73
CA GLU A 529 12.90 -5.56 -33.48
C GLU A 529 14.26 -4.91 -33.30
N GLY A 530 14.33 -3.60 -33.52
CA GLY A 530 15.54 -2.81 -33.24
C GLY A 530 16.68 -3.11 -34.19
N VAL A 531 16.40 -3.51 -35.44
CA VAL A 531 17.43 -3.70 -36.47
C VAL A 531 17.97 -2.32 -36.91
N GLU A 532 19.23 -2.04 -36.60
CA GLU A 532 19.87 -0.76 -36.87
C GLU A 532 21.04 -0.86 -37.87
N THR A 533 21.60 -2.06 -38.07
CA THR A 533 22.75 -2.29 -38.93
C THR A 533 22.52 -3.41 -39.95
N ILE A 534 23.34 -3.37 -41.03
CA ILE A 534 23.29 -4.41 -42.06
C ILE A 534 23.74 -5.77 -41.53
N GLU A 535 24.70 -5.79 -40.61
CA GLU A 535 25.23 -7.02 -40.00
C GLU A 535 24.15 -7.73 -39.18
N GLN A 536 23.30 -6.96 -38.48
CA GLN A 536 22.14 -7.51 -37.76
C GLN A 536 21.13 -8.10 -38.74
N LEU A 537 20.83 -7.39 -39.82
CA LEU A 537 19.90 -7.87 -40.86
C LEU A 537 20.40 -9.15 -41.51
N ASP A 538 21.70 -9.22 -41.87
CA ASP A 538 22.31 -10.38 -42.51
C ASP A 538 22.27 -11.61 -41.60
N PHE A 539 22.62 -11.46 -40.31
CA PHE A 539 22.51 -12.53 -39.33
C PHE A 539 21.06 -13.07 -39.21
N LEU A 540 20.07 -12.18 -39.10
CA LEU A 540 18.66 -12.56 -39.02
C LEU A 540 18.20 -13.28 -40.28
N ARG A 541 18.66 -12.83 -41.45
CA ARG A 541 18.38 -13.46 -42.75
C ARG A 541 18.97 -14.87 -42.80
N ASP A 542 20.21 -15.05 -42.40
CA ASP A 542 20.91 -16.33 -42.38
C ASP A 542 20.24 -17.33 -41.41
N LYS A 543 19.65 -16.83 -40.32
CA LYS A 543 18.87 -17.66 -39.37
C LYS A 543 17.44 -17.90 -39.83
N GLY A 544 17.03 -17.34 -40.96
CA GLY A 544 15.71 -17.53 -41.55
C GLY A 544 14.60 -16.76 -40.81
N CYS A 545 14.91 -15.61 -40.21
CA CYS A 545 13.91 -14.70 -39.66
C CYS A 545 13.04 -14.14 -40.81
N PRO A 546 11.70 -14.26 -40.72
CA PRO A 546 10.86 -13.82 -41.84
C PRO A 546 10.66 -12.32 -41.93
N PHE A 547 10.57 -11.63 -40.79
CA PHE A 547 10.29 -10.18 -40.72
C PHE A 547 11.24 -9.46 -39.77
N VAL A 548 11.49 -8.19 -40.10
CA VAL A 548 12.36 -7.30 -39.35
C VAL A 548 11.74 -5.90 -39.24
N GLN A 549 12.05 -5.23 -38.15
CA GLN A 549 11.67 -3.85 -37.87
C GLN A 549 12.82 -3.14 -37.18
N GLY A 550 13.06 -1.88 -37.53
CA GLY A 550 14.10 -1.09 -36.89
C GLY A 550 14.47 0.14 -37.70
N TYR A 551 15.39 0.94 -37.18
CA TYR A 551 15.79 2.18 -37.83
C TYR A 551 16.55 1.97 -39.13
N TYR A 552 17.12 0.80 -39.33
CA TYR A 552 17.72 0.43 -40.61
C TYR A 552 16.67 0.34 -41.75
N ILE A 553 15.47 -0.15 -41.43
CA ILE A 553 14.36 -0.24 -42.39
C ILE A 553 13.65 1.11 -42.51
N GLY A 554 13.37 1.75 -41.38
CA GLY A 554 12.74 3.08 -41.34
C GLY A 554 12.38 3.48 -39.91
N ARG A 555 12.46 4.77 -39.65
CA ARG A 555 11.97 5.36 -38.39
C ARG A 555 10.45 5.48 -38.42
N PRO A 556 9.77 5.54 -37.29
CA PRO A 556 8.35 5.89 -37.24
C PRO A 556 8.10 7.24 -37.91
N MET A 557 7.17 7.27 -38.88
CA MET A 557 6.93 8.44 -39.71
C MET A 557 5.43 8.67 -39.94
N PRO A 558 5.02 9.91 -40.32
CA PRO A 558 3.64 10.21 -40.73
C PRO A 558 3.20 9.37 -41.92
N ALA A 559 1.87 9.15 -42.07
CA ALA A 559 1.29 8.28 -43.09
C ALA A 559 1.74 8.61 -44.53
N ALA A 560 1.80 9.91 -44.88
CA ALA A 560 2.22 10.34 -46.24
C ALA A 560 3.67 9.96 -46.55
N LEU A 561 4.58 10.06 -45.55
CA LEU A 561 5.97 9.65 -45.73
C LEU A 561 6.10 8.12 -45.80
N PHE A 562 5.27 7.40 -45.07
CA PHE A 562 5.22 5.92 -45.11
C PHE A 562 4.87 5.43 -46.53
N VAL A 563 3.85 5.98 -47.16
CA VAL A 563 3.49 5.66 -48.55
C VAL A 563 4.66 5.85 -49.51
N SER A 564 5.34 6.98 -49.37
CA SER A 564 6.51 7.32 -50.20
C SER A 564 7.65 6.31 -49.99
N ALA A 565 7.92 5.93 -48.73
CA ALA A 565 8.95 4.96 -48.38
C ALA A 565 8.64 3.57 -48.95
N VAL A 566 7.38 3.09 -48.83
CA VAL A 566 6.93 1.80 -49.37
C VAL A 566 7.05 1.77 -50.89
N LYS A 567 6.63 2.83 -51.58
CA LYS A 567 6.76 2.91 -53.04
C LYS A 567 8.23 2.89 -53.50
N ALA A 568 9.10 3.58 -52.78
CA ALA A 568 10.54 3.57 -53.03
C ALA A 568 11.16 2.20 -52.82
N SER A 569 10.79 1.52 -51.73
CA SER A 569 11.23 0.13 -51.45
C SER A 569 10.81 -0.86 -52.51
N ARG A 570 9.59 -0.73 -53.07
CA ARG A 570 9.08 -1.60 -54.14
C ARG A 570 9.71 -1.32 -55.50
N ALA A 571 10.22 -0.09 -55.71
CA ALA A 571 10.87 0.32 -56.95
C ALA A 571 12.35 -0.08 -57.03
N GLN A 572 13.01 -0.38 -55.92
CA GLN A 572 14.39 -0.86 -55.92
C GLN A 572 14.49 -2.27 -56.47
N PRO A 573 15.39 -2.59 -57.41
CA PRO A 573 15.58 -3.95 -57.90
C PRO A 573 16.02 -4.83 -56.71
N LYS A 574 15.30 -5.93 -56.50
CA LYS A 574 15.65 -6.94 -55.49
C LYS A 574 17.11 -7.32 -55.67
N GLN A 575 17.96 -7.02 -54.70
CA GLN A 575 19.30 -7.62 -54.65
C GLN A 575 19.08 -9.15 -54.61
N LYS A 576 19.54 -9.83 -55.67
CA LYS A 576 19.51 -11.28 -55.72
C LYS A 576 20.34 -11.87 -54.58
N PRO A 577 19.90 -12.96 -53.99
CA PRO A 577 20.60 -13.64 -52.90
C PRO A 577 22.00 -14.07 -53.28
#